data_b070c47e4dee2135b36838c82c7c0064
#
_entry.id   b070c47e4dee2135b36838c82c7c0064
#
_cell.length_a   1.000
_cell.length_b   1.000
_cell.length_c   1.000
_cell.angle_alpha   90.00
_cell.angle_beta   90.00
_cell.angle_gamma   90.00
#
_symmetry.space_group_name_H-M   'P 1'
#
loop_
_entity.id
_entity.type
_entity.pdbx_description
1 polymer ?
#
loop_
_entity_poly.entity_id
_entity_poly.type
_entity_poly.pdbx_seq_one_letter_code
_entity_poly.pdbx_strand_id
1 'polypeptide(L)'
;MKTNVLYYGDNLDILRRFIPNESVDLVYLDPPFNSNASYSVIFKDESGRGSDAQMTAFDDTWHWGPDPERQYLYLTNSAYHQGRVAPPVSALIGAFHEGIRPSPMLAYLVEMAVRLVELHRVLKSTGSLYLHCDPTASHHLKLVLDAIFGPQNYVNEIVWKRQTSHNDAAQGAKHYGRLQDVLLFYAKGSDYYWQQPYRAYDAEYIDAFYRHVEPGTGRRYRLSDITAPGGASPAKRNPHYEFLGVTRYWRFTQERMQRMYEEGRIVQTKPGTVPAQKRYLDEMPGMPLGTWWDDIRPVQAQGSERLGYPTQKPLALLERIIAASSQPGDVVLDPFCGCGTATVAAQKLGRQWIGIDVTYLAIAVMRQRLRDSFPELGEVEVVNRPTEVAGARAMLQDGSLEHRYQFQWWALDLVGAAPRGSMEKKGADRGIDGVITFTGADGKPETCIVSVKSGTVNRAMIAQLKGDMHAHGAAMGLFVTLEEPTAPMRLEAAEAGYYHSDVSGRDYPALQILTIRELLDEGKKPNLPLLVLPAYQRAERVRAKAAEQAEMFG
;
A
#
# COMPACT_ATOMS: atom_id res chain seq x y z
N MET A 1 -15.24 12.82 9.60
CA MET A 1 -13.90 12.36 9.19
C MET A 1 -13.74 12.63 7.68
N LYS A 2 -12.57 13.12 7.25
CA LYS A 2 -12.24 13.23 5.83
C LYS A 2 -11.80 11.87 5.30
N THR A 3 -12.18 11.54 4.08
CA THR A 3 -11.78 10.34 3.34
C THR A 3 -11.23 10.71 1.96
N ASN A 4 -10.61 9.79 1.25
CA ASN A 4 -9.84 10.02 0.03
C ASN A 4 -8.73 11.06 0.25
N VAL A 5 -7.99 10.89 1.34
CA VAL A 5 -7.04 11.86 1.87
C VAL A 5 -5.77 11.16 2.36
N LEU A 6 -4.65 11.84 2.22
CA LEU A 6 -3.36 11.43 2.74
C LEU A 6 -3.01 12.23 4.00
N TYR A 7 -2.46 11.56 4.98
CA TYR A 7 -1.92 12.19 6.17
C TYR A 7 -0.40 12.03 6.20
N TYR A 8 0.30 13.15 6.36
CA TYR A 8 1.73 13.16 6.57
C TYR A 8 2.06 13.21 8.06
N GLY A 9 2.86 12.27 8.55
CA GLY A 9 3.34 12.22 9.93
C GLY A 9 3.27 10.84 10.56
N ASP A 10 3.65 10.77 11.86
CA ASP A 10 3.55 9.54 12.64
C ASP A 10 2.08 9.07 12.73
N ASN A 11 1.85 7.83 12.35
CA ASN A 11 0.51 7.26 12.29
C ASN A 11 -0.17 7.18 13.66
N LEU A 12 0.57 7.02 14.75
CA LEU A 12 0.02 7.02 16.10
C LEU A 12 -0.60 8.38 16.47
N ASP A 13 0.10 9.48 16.13
CA ASP A 13 -0.40 10.85 16.33
C ASP A 13 -1.62 11.11 15.44
N ILE A 14 -1.53 10.74 14.16
CA ILE A 14 -2.63 10.90 13.19
C ILE A 14 -3.87 10.13 13.63
N LEU A 15 -3.73 8.86 14.02
CA LEU A 15 -4.84 8.03 14.50
C LEU A 15 -5.54 8.68 15.70
N ARG A 16 -4.78 9.22 16.65
CA ARG A 16 -5.32 9.85 17.87
C ARG A 16 -6.01 11.17 17.60
N ARG A 17 -5.49 11.98 16.68
CA ARG A 17 -5.99 13.36 16.45
C ARG A 17 -7.08 13.44 15.39
N PHE A 18 -7.04 12.62 14.36
CA PHE A 18 -7.85 12.81 13.16
C PHE A 18 -8.83 11.67 12.88
N ILE A 19 -8.59 10.46 13.39
CA ILE A 19 -9.42 9.31 13.07
C ILE A 19 -10.35 8.99 14.26
N PRO A 20 -11.68 9.17 14.09
CA PRO A 20 -12.66 8.90 15.15
C PRO A 20 -12.75 7.40 15.49
N ASN A 21 -13.33 7.11 16.66
CA ASN A 21 -13.67 5.74 17.03
C ASN A 21 -14.65 5.16 16.02
N GLU A 22 -14.53 3.86 15.75
CA GLU A 22 -15.49 3.07 14.96
C GLU A 22 -15.89 3.72 13.62
N SER A 23 -14.90 4.25 12.89
CA SER A 23 -15.10 4.99 11.65
C SER A 23 -14.51 4.31 10.42
N VAL A 24 -13.74 3.22 10.59
CA VAL A 24 -13.02 2.50 9.54
C VAL A 24 -13.61 1.10 9.39
N ASP A 25 -13.83 0.66 8.15
CA ASP A 25 -14.40 -0.66 7.83
C ASP A 25 -13.29 -1.71 7.66
N LEU A 26 -12.17 -1.33 7.06
CA LEU A 26 -11.06 -2.23 6.80
C LEU A 26 -9.73 -1.54 7.10
N VAL A 27 -8.89 -2.19 7.88
CA VAL A 27 -7.49 -1.83 8.08
C VAL A 27 -6.61 -2.84 7.37
N TYR A 28 -5.76 -2.39 6.47
CA TYR A 28 -4.62 -3.13 5.98
C TYR A 28 -3.35 -2.42 6.40
N LEU A 29 -2.41 -3.13 7.00
CA LEU A 29 -1.13 -2.56 7.37
C LEU A 29 0.03 -3.48 7.00
N ASP A 30 1.08 -2.87 6.45
CA ASP A 30 2.35 -3.48 6.02
C ASP A 30 3.51 -2.73 6.68
N PRO A 31 3.67 -2.86 8.01
CA PRO A 31 4.69 -2.12 8.75
C PRO A 31 6.09 -2.62 8.38
N PRO A 32 7.16 -1.85 8.66
CA PRO A 32 8.53 -2.35 8.61
C PRO A 32 8.67 -3.65 9.42
N PHE A 33 9.44 -4.63 8.90
CA PHE A 33 9.45 -6.00 9.47
C PHE A 33 10.56 -6.25 10.50
N ASN A 34 11.32 -5.22 10.90
CA ASN A 34 12.55 -5.38 11.70
C ASN A 34 13.59 -6.28 10.99
N SER A 35 13.78 -6.02 9.71
CA SER A 35 14.65 -6.81 8.84
C SER A 35 16.14 -6.45 8.97
N ASN A 36 16.47 -5.41 9.77
CA ASN A 36 17.80 -4.79 9.86
C ASN A 36 18.34 -4.34 8.49
N ALA A 37 17.48 -3.80 7.65
CA ALA A 37 17.83 -3.34 6.31
C ALA A 37 17.35 -1.89 6.10
N SER A 38 18.19 -1.08 5.46
CA SER A 38 17.78 0.23 4.93
C SER A 38 17.19 0.05 3.54
N TYR A 39 15.98 0.54 3.34
CA TYR A 39 15.27 0.44 2.07
C TYR A 39 15.38 1.74 1.29
N SER A 40 15.85 1.63 0.05
CA SER A 40 16.07 2.79 -0.82
C SER A 40 15.15 2.80 -2.03
N VAL A 41 14.62 3.97 -2.38
CA VAL A 41 13.86 4.19 -3.62
C VAL A 41 14.82 4.29 -4.79
N ILE A 42 14.55 3.54 -5.85
CA ILE A 42 15.32 3.58 -7.09
C ILE A 42 14.56 4.50 -8.07
N PHE A 43 15.17 5.63 -8.41
CA PHE A 43 14.67 6.48 -9.49
C PHE A 43 15.24 5.99 -10.82
N LYS A 44 14.41 5.93 -11.85
CA LYS A 44 14.86 5.71 -13.22
C LYS A 44 14.86 7.05 -13.95
N ASP A 45 15.90 7.28 -14.75
CA ASP A 45 15.90 8.40 -15.71
C ASP A 45 14.89 8.13 -16.85
N GLU A 46 14.64 9.14 -17.66
CA GLU A 46 13.71 9.03 -18.81
C GLU A 46 14.13 7.99 -19.86
N SER A 47 15.39 7.54 -19.84
CA SER A 47 15.90 6.47 -20.71
C SER A 47 15.62 5.08 -20.12
N GLY A 48 14.99 4.97 -18.94
CA GLY A 48 14.71 3.71 -18.24
C GLY A 48 15.95 3.10 -17.58
N ARG A 49 17.11 3.79 -17.59
CA ARG A 49 18.30 3.38 -16.86
C ARG A 49 18.14 3.74 -15.39
N GLY A 50 18.58 2.85 -14.51
CA GLY A 50 18.63 3.16 -13.08
C GLY A 50 19.46 4.41 -12.85
N SER A 51 18.86 5.46 -12.28
CA SER A 51 19.62 6.59 -11.78
C SER A 51 20.52 6.07 -10.65
N ASP A 52 21.77 6.56 -10.57
CA ASP A 52 22.65 6.30 -9.41
C ASP A 52 22.11 6.90 -8.10
N ALA A 53 20.97 7.60 -8.18
CA ALA A 53 20.26 8.17 -7.07
C ALA A 53 19.39 7.12 -6.37
N GLN A 54 19.92 6.48 -5.35
CA GLN A 54 19.16 5.69 -4.39
C GLN A 54 18.90 6.55 -3.15
N MET A 55 17.61 6.70 -2.77
CA MET A 55 17.26 7.43 -1.55
C MET A 55 16.67 6.44 -0.55
N THR A 56 17.16 6.47 0.68
CA THR A 56 16.60 5.65 1.76
C THR A 56 15.16 6.11 2.02
N ALA A 57 14.21 5.23 1.78
CA ALA A 57 12.80 5.50 2.02
C ALA A 57 12.48 5.44 3.52
N PHE A 58 13.04 4.44 4.19
CA PHE A 58 12.95 4.25 5.63
C PHE A 58 14.03 3.28 6.10
N ASP A 59 14.40 3.40 7.38
CA ASP A 59 15.29 2.48 8.07
C ASP A 59 14.45 1.48 8.88
N ASP A 60 14.60 0.19 8.62
CA ASP A 60 13.92 -0.90 9.32
C ASP A 60 14.81 -1.47 10.43
N THR A 61 15.55 -0.59 11.11
CA THR A 61 16.36 -0.94 12.27
C THR A 61 15.71 -0.40 13.55
N TRP A 62 15.39 -1.31 14.45
CA TRP A 62 14.73 -0.98 15.70
C TRP A 62 15.72 -1.05 16.87
N HIS A 63 15.72 -0.06 17.73
CA HIS A 63 16.57 0.01 18.89
C HIS A 63 15.76 0.35 20.13
N TRP A 64 16.05 -0.29 21.25
CA TRP A 64 15.49 0.11 22.52
C TRP A 64 16.07 1.46 22.92
N GLY A 65 15.22 2.45 23.10
CA GLY A 65 15.60 3.83 23.40
C GLY A 65 14.46 4.58 24.10
N PRO A 66 14.54 5.91 24.18
CA PRO A 66 13.55 6.72 24.92
C PRO A 66 12.11 6.57 24.41
N ASP A 67 11.91 6.41 23.09
CA ASP A 67 10.58 6.31 22.49
C ASP A 67 9.93 4.95 22.78
N PRO A 68 10.54 3.79 22.48
CA PRO A 68 10.02 2.49 22.92
C PRO A 68 9.82 2.38 24.43
N GLU A 69 10.73 2.96 25.25
CA GLU A 69 10.57 2.99 26.71
C GLU A 69 9.30 3.75 27.13
N ARG A 70 9.04 4.89 26.53
CA ARG A 70 7.83 5.71 26.78
C ARG A 70 6.57 4.96 26.37
N GLN A 71 6.58 4.27 25.22
CA GLN A 71 5.44 3.46 24.78
C GLN A 71 5.24 2.22 25.66
N TYR A 72 6.32 1.59 26.13
CA TYR A 72 6.26 0.50 27.10
C TYR A 72 5.57 0.95 28.40
N LEU A 73 6.01 2.08 28.97
CA LEU A 73 5.38 2.66 30.16
C LEU A 73 3.91 3.01 29.91
N TYR A 74 3.59 3.55 28.73
CA TYR A 74 2.19 3.81 28.35
C TYR A 74 1.37 2.51 28.32
N LEU A 75 1.87 1.44 27.73
CA LEU A 75 1.13 0.17 27.60
C LEU A 75 0.97 -0.57 28.93
N THR A 76 1.93 -0.45 29.85
CA THR A 76 1.96 -1.27 31.07
C THR A 76 1.47 -0.54 32.33
N ASN A 77 1.39 0.79 32.31
CA ASN A 77 1.00 1.58 33.49
C ASN A 77 -0.33 2.30 33.28
N SER A 78 -1.34 1.90 34.06
CA SER A 78 -2.70 2.44 33.97
C SER A 78 -2.81 3.95 34.23
N ALA A 79 -1.86 4.55 34.94
CA ALA A 79 -1.82 5.99 35.16
C ALA A 79 -1.56 6.76 33.85
N TYR A 80 -0.82 6.18 32.91
CA TYR A 80 -0.53 6.81 31.63
C TYR A 80 -1.62 6.57 30.58
N HIS A 81 -2.15 5.36 30.46
CA HIS A 81 -3.16 5.04 29.44
C HIS A 81 -4.61 5.31 29.86
N GLN A 82 -4.87 5.55 31.15
CA GLN A 82 -6.20 5.92 31.68
C GLN A 82 -7.33 4.98 31.21
N GLY A 83 -7.08 3.67 31.20
CA GLY A 83 -8.04 2.65 30.77
C GLY A 83 -8.14 2.41 29.25
N ARG A 84 -7.35 3.09 28.41
CA ARG A 84 -7.36 2.87 26.96
C ARG A 84 -6.69 1.57 26.52
N VAL A 85 -5.83 1.00 27.35
CA VAL A 85 -5.15 -0.27 27.10
C VAL A 85 -5.82 -1.36 27.94
N ALA A 86 -6.23 -2.45 27.29
CA ALA A 86 -6.86 -3.58 27.98
C ALA A 86 -5.84 -4.33 28.86
N PRO A 87 -6.24 -4.85 30.03
CA PRO A 87 -5.32 -5.56 30.93
C PRO A 87 -4.54 -6.71 30.28
N PRO A 88 -5.10 -7.53 29.37
CA PRO A 88 -4.32 -8.57 28.69
C PRO A 88 -3.13 -8.03 27.88
N VAL A 89 -3.27 -6.85 27.27
CA VAL A 89 -2.19 -6.19 26.51
C VAL A 89 -1.07 -5.78 27.45
N SER A 90 -1.40 -5.12 28.58
CA SER A 90 -0.42 -4.71 29.58
C SER A 90 0.35 -5.90 30.16
N ALA A 91 -0.37 -6.98 30.47
CA ALA A 91 0.25 -8.21 31.00
C ALA A 91 1.18 -8.87 29.98
N LEU A 92 0.77 -8.98 28.71
CA LEU A 92 1.57 -9.58 27.65
C LEU A 92 2.84 -8.78 27.38
N ILE A 93 2.74 -7.46 27.25
CA ILE A 93 3.89 -6.58 27.00
C ILE A 93 4.87 -6.62 28.19
N GLY A 94 4.37 -6.69 29.42
CA GLY A 94 5.20 -6.91 30.62
C GLY A 94 5.95 -8.24 30.56
N ALA A 95 5.26 -9.32 30.19
CA ALA A 95 5.87 -10.64 30.03
C ALA A 95 6.93 -10.67 28.93
N PHE A 96 6.71 -9.98 27.80
CA PHE A 96 7.73 -9.84 26.76
C PHE A 96 8.96 -9.08 27.27
N HIS A 97 8.76 -8.01 28.04
CA HIS A 97 9.87 -7.25 28.61
C HIS A 97 10.74 -8.11 29.55
N GLU A 98 10.13 -8.97 30.35
CA GLU A 98 10.85 -9.91 31.22
C GLU A 98 11.54 -11.03 30.43
N GLY A 99 10.86 -11.58 29.42
CA GLY A 99 11.31 -12.76 28.67
C GLY A 99 12.38 -12.47 27.62
N ILE A 100 12.14 -11.50 26.72
CA ILE A 100 13.07 -11.17 25.63
C ILE A 100 13.92 -9.94 25.90
N ARG A 101 13.70 -9.26 27.04
CA ARG A 101 14.43 -8.09 27.53
C ARG A 101 14.48 -6.94 26.50
N PRO A 102 14.96 -5.73 26.86
CA PRO A 102 15.21 -4.66 25.92
C PRO A 102 16.06 -5.13 24.72
N SER A 103 15.44 -5.18 23.57
CA SER A 103 16.01 -5.73 22.33
C SER A 103 15.33 -5.05 21.11
N PRO A 104 15.90 -5.15 19.90
CA PRO A 104 15.25 -4.67 18.69
C PRO A 104 13.83 -5.23 18.52
N MET A 105 13.62 -6.52 18.78
CA MET A 105 12.31 -7.16 18.69
C MET A 105 11.31 -6.57 19.69
N LEU A 106 11.73 -6.34 20.95
CA LEU A 106 10.84 -5.75 21.95
C LEU A 106 10.50 -4.31 21.59
N ALA A 107 11.45 -3.50 21.12
CA ALA A 107 11.19 -2.14 20.63
C ALA A 107 10.13 -2.15 19.54
N TYR A 108 10.29 -3.02 18.54
CA TYR A 108 9.31 -3.20 17.46
C TYR A 108 7.92 -3.59 17.98
N LEU A 109 7.84 -4.58 18.87
CA LEU A 109 6.57 -5.07 19.41
C LEU A 109 5.83 -4.01 20.24
N VAL A 110 6.54 -3.21 21.02
CA VAL A 110 5.96 -2.12 21.81
C VAL A 110 5.38 -1.04 20.90
N GLU A 111 6.14 -0.62 19.88
CA GLU A 111 5.70 0.38 18.90
C GLU A 111 4.52 -0.13 18.06
N MET A 112 4.50 -1.40 17.71
CA MET A 112 3.36 -2.01 17.03
C MET A 112 2.14 -2.14 17.96
N ALA A 113 2.33 -2.55 19.21
CA ALA A 113 1.22 -2.75 20.15
C ALA A 113 0.43 -1.47 20.38
N VAL A 114 1.09 -0.33 20.59
CA VAL A 114 0.40 0.95 20.80
C VAL A 114 -0.41 1.39 19.56
N ARG A 115 0.11 1.13 18.37
CA ARG A 115 -0.58 1.40 17.10
C ARG A 115 -1.76 0.45 16.87
N LEU A 116 -1.59 -0.83 17.16
CA LEU A 116 -2.66 -1.84 17.04
C LEU A 116 -3.82 -1.57 18.01
N VAL A 117 -3.54 -1.05 19.21
CA VAL A 117 -4.59 -0.58 20.16
C VAL A 117 -5.40 0.55 19.53
N GLU A 118 -4.76 1.53 18.91
CA GLU A 118 -5.46 2.64 18.25
C GLU A 118 -6.20 2.17 16.98
N LEU A 119 -5.63 1.23 16.21
CA LEU A 119 -6.30 0.64 15.05
C LEU A 119 -7.56 -0.14 15.45
N HIS A 120 -7.52 -0.87 16.57
CA HIS A 120 -8.71 -1.50 17.12
C HIS A 120 -9.77 -0.46 17.54
N ARG A 121 -9.37 0.68 18.12
CA ARG A 121 -10.27 1.78 18.49
C ARG A 121 -11.02 2.33 17.28
N VAL A 122 -10.31 2.62 16.19
CA VAL A 122 -10.88 3.27 15.00
C VAL A 122 -11.69 2.32 14.14
N LEU A 123 -11.44 1.01 14.23
CA LEU A 123 -12.14 -0.01 13.47
C LEU A 123 -13.59 -0.16 13.96
N LYS A 124 -14.56 -0.22 13.05
CA LYS A 124 -15.98 -0.51 13.35
C LYS A 124 -16.14 -1.90 13.94
N SER A 125 -17.24 -2.15 14.66
CA SER A 125 -17.56 -3.48 15.21
C SER A 125 -17.69 -4.56 14.13
N THR A 126 -18.07 -4.17 12.90
CA THR A 126 -18.15 -5.03 11.71
C THR A 126 -16.86 -5.05 10.89
N GLY A 127 -15.85 -4.32 11.32
CA GLY A 127 -14.62 -4.11 10.56
C GLY A 127 -13.59 -5.22 10.73
N SER A 128 -12.68 -5.27 9.76
CA SER A 128 -11.61 -6.27 9.63
C SER A 128 -10.23 -5.65 9.60
N LEU A 129 -9.23 -6.39 10.08
CA LEU A 129 -7.83 -5.99 10.06
C LEU A 129 -6.96 -7.07 9.43
N TYR A 130 -6.08 -6.67 8.49
CA TYR A 130 -5.02 -7.51 7.93
C TYR A 130 -3.66 -6.93 8.27
N LEU A 131 -2.89 -7.66 9.06
CA LEU A 131 -1.50 -7.32 9.34
C LEU A 131 -0.59 -8.18 8.48
N HIS A 132 0.14 -7.54 7.56
CA HIS A 132 1.14 -8.17 6.73
C HIS A 132 2.47 -8.16 7.46
N CYS A 133 3.11 -9.29 7.59
CA CYS A 133 4.40 -9.42 8.27
C CYS A 133 5.22 -10.59 7.71
N ASP A 134 6.51 -10.58 8.01
CA ASP A 134 7.37 -11.72 7.73
C ASP A 134 7.26 -12.78 8.85
N PRO A 135 7.72 -14.02 8.60
CA PRO A 135 7.69 -15.08 9.61
C PRO A 135 8.52 -14.80 10.87
N THR A 136 9.44 -13.82 10.85
CA THR A 136 10.30 -13.50 12.01
C THR A 136 9.49 -12.89 13.15
N ALA A 137 8.55 -11.99 12.83
CA ALA A 137 7.75 -11.28 13.82
C ALA A 137 6.33 -11.83 13.97
N SER A 138 5.83 -12.62 13.01
CA SER A 138 4.42 -13.02 12.91
C SER A 138 3.87 -13.66 14.18
N HIS A 139 4.62 -14.56 14.82
CA HIS A 139 4.16 -15.25 16.04
C HIS A 139 4.00 -14.31 17.24
N HIS A 140 4.91 -13.34 17.41
CA HIS A 140 4.82 -12.33 18.47
C HIS A 140 3.66 -11.36 18.20
N LEU A 141 3.52 -10.90 16.96
CA LEU A 141 2.42 -10.03 16.55
C LEU A 141 1.06 -10.71 16.68
N LYS A 142 0.99 -12.02 16.42
CA LYS A 142 -0.22 -12.81 16.63
C LYS A 142 -0.65 -12.78 18.10
N LEU A 143 0.28 -12.94 19.06
CA LEU A 143 -0.02 -12.84 20.49
C LEU A 143 -0.48 -11.43 20.89
N VAL A 144 0.13 -10.39 20.33
CA VAL A 144 -0.29 -9.00 20.57
C VAL A 144 -1.72 -8.76 20.04
N LEU A 145 -2.03 -9.25 18.84
CA LEU A 145 -3.38 -9.17 18.28
C LEU A 145 -4.39 -9.96 19.10
N ASP A 146 -4.04 -11.15 19.61
CA ASP A 146 -4.91 -11.91 20.53
C ASP A 146 -5.21 -11.13 21.81
N ALA A 147 -4.22 -10.44 22.36
CA ALA A 147 -4.41 -9.63 23.56
C ALA A 147 -5.31 -8.40 23.32
N ILE A 148 -5.29 -7.83 22.10
CA ILE A 148 -6.06 -6.64 21.73
C ILE A 148 -7.46 -7.00 21.25
N PHE A 149 -7.59 -7.92 20.29
CA PHE A 149 -8.85 -8.28 19.63
C PHE A 149 -9.59 -9.42 20.35
N GLY A 150 -8.89 -10.22 21.12
CA GLY A 150 -9.36 -11.50 21.64
C GLY A 150 -9.10 -12.65 20.66
N PRO A 151 -8.66 -13.84 21.16
CA PRO A 151 -8.31 -14.99 20.32
C PRO A 151 -9.49 -15.54 19.50
N GLN A 152 -10.74 -15.32 19.97
CA GLN A 152 -11.95 -15.72 19.27
C GLN A 152 -12.22 -14.90 18.00
N ASN A 153 -11.60 -13.75 17.86
CA ASN A 153 -11.73 -12.84 16.71
C ASN A 153 -10.62 -13.04 15.65
N TYR A 154 -9.73 -14.00 15.89
CA TYR A 154 -8.80 -14.47 14.89
C TYR A 154 -9.54 -15.27 13.81
N VAL A 155 -9.43 -14.83 12.56
CA VAL A 155 -10.12 -15.47 11.43
C VAL A 155 -9.20 -16.44 10.73
N ASN A 156 -8.07 -15.97 10.18
CA ASN A 156 -7.12 -16.81 9.45
C ASN A 156 -5.68 -16.28 9.56
N GLU A 157 -4.73 -17.19 9.36
CA GLU A 157 -3.40 -16.88 8.85
C GLU A 157 -3.38 -17.20 7.36
N ILE A 158 -3.01 -16.22 6.55
CA ILE A 158 -2.88 -16.36 5.11
C ILE A 158 -1.38 -16.34 4.78
N VAL A 159 -0.95 -17.32 4.02
CA VAL A 159 0.43 -17.45 3.56
C VAL A 159 0.49 -17.03 2.09
N TRP A 160 1.18 -15.91 1.81
CA TRP A 160 1.41 -15.46 0.45
C TRP A 160 2.82 -15.81 -0.01
N LYS A 161 2.89 -16.58 -1.11
CA LYS A 161 4.15 -16.94 -1.75
C LYS A 161 4.67 -15.77 -2.57
N ARG A 162 5.59 -14.99 -1.95
CA ARG A 162 6.16 -13.79 -2.58
C ARG A 162 7.32 -14.07 -3.55
N GLN A 163 7.97 -15.24 -3.45
CA GLN A 163 9.13 -15.60 -4.28
C GLN A 163 9.05 -17.06 -4.71
N THR A 164 9.77 -17.41 -5.79
CA THR A 164 9.82 -18.79 -6.29
C THR A 164 11.08 -19.53 -5.88
N SER A 165 12.17 -18.82 -5.64
CA SER A 165 13.46 -19.41 -5.21
C SER A 165 14.30 -18.38 -4.47
N HIS A 166 15.21 -18.87 -3.64
CA HIS A 166 16.20 -18.06 -2.92
C HIS A 166 17.59 -18.65 -3.20
N ASN A 167 18.56 -17.78 -3.53
CA ASN A 167 19.93 -18.20 -3.83
C ASN A 167 20.83 -18.29 -2.56
N ASP A 168 20.24 -18.25 -1.37
CA ASP A 168 20.98 -18.23 -0.11
C ASP A 168 21.85 -19.47 0.07
N ALA A 169 21.43 -20.62 -0.46
CA ALA A 169 22.20 -21.85 -0.42
C ALA A 169 23.56 -21.71 -1.16
N ALA A 170 23.60 -20.97 -2.27
CA ALA A 170 24.83 -20.68 -2.99
C ALA A 170 25.79 -19.74 -2.22
N GLN A 171 25.26 -19.00 -1.23
CA GLN A 171 26.00 -18.11 -0.33
C GLN A 171 26.36 -18.76 1.02
N GLY A 172 26.14 -20.09 1.16
CA GLY A 172 26.49 -20.85 2.36
C GLY A 172 25.43 -20.82 3.48
N ALA A 173 24.20 -20.41 3.19
CA ALA A 173 23.12 -20.43 4.16
C ALA A 173 22.79 -21.87 4.62
N LYS A 174 22.60 -22.03 5.94
CA LYS A 174 22.24 -23.32 6.57
C LYS A 174 20.77 -23.35 7.02
N HIS A 175 19.88 -22.82 6.20
CA HIS A 175 18.42 -22.76 6.44
C HIS A 175 17.66 -22.86 5.13
N TYR A 176 16.37 -23.16 5.21
CA TYR A 176 15.48 -23.09 4.05
C TYR A 176 15.25 -21.64 3.63
N GLY A 177 15.21 -21.39 2.31
CA GLY A 177 14.91 -20.05 1.78
C GLY A 177 13.52 -19.56 2.20
N ARG A 178 13.41 -18.30 2.58
CA ARG A 178 12.14 -17.67 2.97
C ARG A 178 11.40 -17.22 1.73
N LEU A 179 10.36 -17.95 1.33
CA LEU A 179 9.61 -17.72 0.11
C LEU A 179 8.28 -17.02 0.32
N GLN A 180 7.90 -16.76 1.57
CA GLN A 180 6.56 -16.34 1.93
C GLN A 180 6.55 -15.16 2.90
N ASP A 181 5.46 -14.40 2.85
CA ASP A 181 5.01 -13.51 3.90
C ASP A 181 3.71 -14.04 4.50
N VAL A 182 3.36 -13.53 5.68
CA VAL A 182 2.17 -13.91 6.44
C VAL A 182 1.24 -12.71 6.55
N LEU A 183 -0.06 -12.94 6.35
CA LEU A 183 -1.09 -11.96 6.67
C LEU A 183 -1.95 -12.52 7.80
N LEU A 184 -1.97 -11.83 8.93
CA LEU A 184 -2.81 -12.15 10.07
C LEU A 184 -4.15 -11.43 9.91
N PHE A 185 -5.22 -12.20 9.75
CA PHE A 185 -6.57 -11.69 9.54
C PHE A 185 -7.37 -11.77 10.83
N TYR A 186 -7.82 -10.61 11.32
CA TYR A 186 -8.69 -10.43 12.47
C TYR A 186 -9.96 -9.68 12.10
N ALA A 187 -11.06 -10.01 12.74
CA ALA A 187 -12.27 -9.20 12.77
C ALA A 187 -12.42 -8.53 14.14
N LYS A 188 -13.11 -7.38 14.23
CA LYS A 188 -13.37 -6.75 15.55
C LYS A 188 -14.54 -7.42 16.29
N GLY A 189 -15.47 -8.01 15.55
CA GLY A 189 -16.64 -8.71 16.09
C GLY A 189 -17.07 -9.89 15.22
N SER A 190 -18.15 -10.57 15.61
CA SER A 190 -18.67 -11.75 14.90
C SER A 190 -19.36 -11.42 13.56
N ASP A 191 -19.89 -10.20 13.43
CA ASP A 191 -20.71 -9.79 12.29
C ASP A 191 -19.91 -8.99 11.25
N TYR A 192 -18.65 -9.37 11.02
CA TYR A 192 -17.80 -8.71 10.04
C TYR A 192 -18.22 -9.03 8.60
N TYR A 193 -18.00 -8.08 7.69
CA TYR A 193 -18.28 -8.29 6.28
C TYR A 193 -17.30 -9.30 5.68
N TRP A 194 -17.84 -10.26 4.92
CA TRP A 194 -17.08 -11.26 4.19
C TRP A 194 -17.73 -11.60 2.86
N GLN A 195 -16.97 -11.47 1.78
CA GLN A 195 -17.33 -11.98 0.46
C GLN A 195 -16.31 -13.03 0.04
N GLN A 196 -16.76 -14.29 -0.12
CA GLN A 196 -15.89 -15.39 -0.48
C GLN A 196 -15.20 -15.13 -1.82
N PRO A 197 -13.86 -15.00 -1.87
CA PRO A 197 -13.14 -14.92 -3.12
C PRO A 197 -13.01 -16.29 -3.79
N TYR A 198 -13.02 -16.30 -5.12
CA TYR A 198 -12.84 -17.48 -5.95
C TYR A 198 -11.68 -17.29 -6.92
N ARG A 199 -11.03 -18.38 -7.28
CA ARG A 199 -10.09 -18.43 -8.41
C ARG A 199 -10.66 -19.25 -9.53
N ALA A 200 -10.32 -18.93 -10.79
CA ALA A 200 -10.69 -19.74 -11.92
C ALA A 200 -10.19 -21.19 -11.74
N TYR A 201 -10.97 -22.15 -12.23
CA TYR A 201 -10.49 -23.53 -12.29
C TYR A 201 -9.31 -23.62 -13.27
N ASP A 202 -8.27 -24.35 -12.91
CA ASP A 202 -7.19 -24.67 -13.85
C ASP A 202 -7.65 -25.67 -14.94
N ALA A 203 -6.90 -25.72 -16.05
CA ALA A 203 -7.24 -26.57 -17.18
C ALA A 203 -7.29 -28.05 -16.81
N GLU A 204 -6.36 -28.50 -15.95
CA GLU A 204 -6.30 -29.89 -15.49
C GLU A 204 -7.56 -30.28 -14.68
N TYR A 205 -8.00 -29.40 -13.80
CA TYR A 205 -9.23 -29.58 -13.04
C TYR A 205 -10.45 -29.62 -13.97
N ILE A 206 -10.53 -28.68 -14.93
CA ILE A 206 -11.65 -28.65 -15.89
C ILE A 206 -11.68 -29.96 -16.68
N ASP A 207 -10.54 -30.42 -17.21
CA ASP A 207 -10.46 -31.66 -17.99
C ASP A 207 -10.70 -32.92 -17.14
N ALA A 208 -10.33 -32.90 -15.88
CA ALA A 208 -10.56 -34.00 -14.97
C ALA A 208 -12.03 -34.15 -14.54
N PHE A 209 -12.71 -33.05 -14.25
CA PHE A 209 -14.04 -33.08 -13.63
C PHE A 209 -15.19 -32.68 -14.55
N TYR A 210 -14.99 -31.73 -15.50
CA TYR A 210 -16.03 -31.26 -16.42
C TYR A 210 -15.93 -31.95 -17.78
N ARG A 211 -15.99 -33.30 -17.74
CA ARG A 211 -15.74 -34.16 -18.91
C ARG A 211 -16.94 -34.25 -19.87
N HIS A 212 -18.12 -33.88 -19.40
CA HIS A 212 -19.33 -33.99 -20.21
C HIS A 212 -19.58 -32.71 -20.97
N VAL A 213 -20.03 -32.86 -22.21
CA VAL A 213 -20.46 -31.75 -23.07
C VAL A 213 -21.94 -31.97 -23.40
N GLU A 214 -22.76 -30.96 -23.19
CA GLU A 214 -24.19 -31.04 -23.48
C GLU A 214 -24.43 -30.93 -24.99
N PRO A 215 -25.12 -31.92 -25.57
CA PRO A 215 -25.51 -31.85 -26.98
C PRO A 215 -26.38 -30.63 -27.26
N GLY A 216 -26.08 -29.91 -28.32
CA GLY A 216 -26.85 -28.76 -28.78
C GLY A 216 -26.39 -27.40 -28.19
N THR A 217 -25.92 -27.37 -26.93
CA THR A 217 -25.44 -26.12 -26.32
C THR A 217 -23.91 -26.01 -26.26
N GLY A 218 -23.21 -27.17 -26.33
CA GLY A 218 -21.76 -27.22 -26.19
C GLY A 218 -21.26 -26.94 -24.75
N ARG A 219 -22.13 -26.75 -23.77
CA ARG A 219 -21.76 -26.43 -22.39
C ARG A 219 -21.08 -27.59 -21.69
N ARG A 220 -19.96 -27.36 -21.06
CA ARG A 220 -19.26 -28.37 -20.25
C ARG A 220 -19.92 -28.47 -18.88
N TYR A 221 -20.12 -29.70 -18.40
CA TYR A 221 -20.67 -29.96 -17.08
C TYR A 221 -20.03 -31.18 -16.40
N ARG A 222 -20.17 -31.23 -15.07
CA ARG A 222 -19.88 -32.43 -14.27
C ARG A 222 -21.12 -32.99 -13.65
N LEU A 223 -21.11 -34.29 -13.36
CA LEU A 223 -22.17 -34.98 -12.60
C LEU A 223 -21.84 -34.91 -11.11
N SER A 224 -22.77 -34.38 -10.34
CA SER A 224 -22.66 -34.24 -8.88
C SER A 224 -23.68 -35.13 -8.20
N ASP A 225 -23.25 -35.81 -7.13
CA ASP A 225 -24.13 -36.57 -6.25
C ASP A 225 -25.13 -35.64 -5.54
N ILE A 226 -26.40 -36.04 -5.58
CA ILE A 226 -27.54 -35.35 -4.99
C ILE A 226 -28.14 -36.10 -3.80
N THR A 227 -27.52 -37.22 -3.40
CA THR A 227 -27.93 -37.92 -2.19
C THR A 227 -27.45 -37.17 -0.95
N ALA A 228 -28.24 -37.21 0.11
CA ALA A 228 -27.82 -36.73 1.40
C ALA A 228 -26.96 -37.80 2.11
N PRO A 229 -25.91 -37.42 2.85
CA PRO A 229 -25.17 -38.38 3.68
C PRO A 229 -26.12 -39.07 4.66
N GLY A 230 -25.98 -40.40 4.79
CA GLY A 230 -26.90 -41.29 5.44
C GLY A 230 -27.25 -40.96 6.87
N GLY A 231 -28.50 -41.32 7.24
CA GLY A 231 -29.04 -41.21 8.58
C GLY A 231 -29.61 -39.82 8.91
N ALA A 232 -30.86 -39.80 9.30
CA ALA A 232 -31.51 -38.60 9.80
C ALA A 232 -30.85 -38.13 11.08
N SER A 233 -29.86 -37.26 10.96
CA SER A 233 -29.53 -36.37 12.09
C SER A 233 -30.77 -35.52 12.37
N PRO A 234 -31.27 -35.44 13.59
CA PRO A 234 -32.42 -34.60 13.95
C PRO A 234 -32.25 -33.14 13.55
N ALA A 235 -30.99 -32.67 13.40
CA ALA A 235 -30.63 -31.32 12.99
C ALA A 235 -30.64 -31.08 11.45
N LYS A 236 -30.58 -32.16 10.62
CA LYS A 236 -30.62 -32.09 9.15
C LYS A 236 -31.75 -32.98 8.65
N ARG A 237 -32.99 -32.48 8.64
CA ARG A 237 -34.17 -33.16 8.09
C ARG A 237 -34.08 -33.26 6.57
N ASN A 238 -33.15 -34.08 6.06
CA ASN A 238 -33.08 -34.36 4.65
C ASN A 238 -34.34 -35.14 4.21
N PRO A 239 -35.02 -34.74 3.12
CA PRO A 239 -36.23 -35.42 2.67
C PRO A 239 -35.87 -36.82 2.16
N HIS A 240 -36.75 -37.78 2.47
CA HIS A 240 -36.64 -39.17 2.05
C HIS A 240 -37.85 -39.53 1.18
N TYR A 241 -37.63 -39.84 -0.07
CA TYR A 241 -38.68 -40.18 -1.04
C TYR A 241 -38.11 -40.98 -2.21
N GLU A 242 -39.02 -41.57 -2.99
CA GLU A 242 -38.67 -42.22 -4.24
C GLU A 242 -38.61 -41.21 -5.39
N PHE A 243 -37.51 -41.27 -6.18
CA PHE A 243 -37.35 -40.48 -7.38
C PHE A 243 -36.66 -41.30 -8.48
N LEU A 244 -37.29 -41.39 -9.68
CA LEU A 244 -36.84 -42.21 -10.81
C LEU A 244 -36.54 -43.68 -10.43
N GLY A 245 -37.38 -44.26 -9.60
CA GLY A 245 -37.25 -45.66 -9.15
C GLY A 245 -36.17 -45.88 -8.07
N VAL A 246 -35.66 -44.82 -7.45
CA VAL A 246 -34.63 -44.88 -6.40
C VAL A 246 -35.12 -44.18 -5.14
N THR A 247 -35.24 -44.94 -4.04
CA THR A 247 -35.60 -44.39 -2.72
C THR A 247 -34.35 -44.10 -1.90
N ARG A 248 -34.14 -42.82 -1.57
CA ARG A 248 -32.98 -42.37 -0.78
C ARG A 248 -33.27 -41.07 0.00
N TYR A 249 -32.37 -40.69 0.88
CA TYR A 249 -32.30 -39.32 1.40
C TYR A 249 -31.69 -38.42 0.35
N TRP A 250 -32.37 -37.29 0.06
CA TRP A 250 -31.97 -36.36 -0.98
C TRP A 250 -31.58 -35.00 -0.39
N ARG A 251 -30.74 -34.25 -1.10
CA ARG A 251 -30.36 -32.88 -0.73
C ARG A 251 -31.41 -31.84 -1.07
N PHE A 252 -32.39 -32.20 -1.89
CA PHE A 252 -33.45 -31.33 -2.39
C PHE A 252 -34.83 -31.89 -2.06
N THR A 253 -35.83 -30.98 -1.95
CA THR A 253 -37.24 -31.40 -1.85
C THR A 253 -37.69 -32.06 -3.14
N GLN A 254 -38.76 -32.83 -3.08
CA GLN A 254 -39.28 -33.56 -4.24
C GLN A 254 -39.70 -32.63 -5.37
N GLU A 255 -40.34 -31.48 -5.05
CA GLU A 255 -40.75 -30.47 -6.03
C GLU A 255 -39.54 -29.84 -6.73
N ARG A 256 -38.49 -29.55 -5.99
CA ARG A 256 -37.25 -28.98 -6.56
C ARG A 256 -36.55 -30.02 -7.44
N MET A 257 -36.53 -31.28 -7.02
CA MET A 257 -35.94 -32.39 -7.77
C MET A 257 -36.66 -32.60 -9.10
N GLN A 258 -37.99 -32.55 -9.07
CA GLN A 258 -38.83 -32.71 -10.26
C GLN A 258 -38.60 -31.56 -11.24
N ARG A 259 -38.58 -30.33 -10.76
CA ARG A 259 -38.28 -29.15 -11.60
C ARG A 259 -36.90 -29.24 -12.28
N MET A 260 -35.88 -29.59 -11.53
CA MET A 260 -34.54 -29.77 -12.08
C MET A 260 -34.45 -30.90 -13.11
N TYR A 261 -35.30 -31.93 -12.96
CA TYR A 261 -35.39 -33.00 -13.93
C TYR A 261 -36.06 -32.54 -15.23
N GLU A 262 -37.15 -31.80 -15.14
CA GLU A 262 -37.87 -31.19 -16.26
C GLU A 262 -36.97 -30.16 -17.02
N GLU A 263 -36.13 -29.43 -16.30
CA GLU A 263 -35.12 -28.53 -16.86
C GLU A 263 -33.92 -29.30 -17.49
N GLY A 264 -33.91 -30.63 -17.46
CA GLY A 264 -32.80 -31.45 -17.98
C GLY A 264 -31.51 -31.36 -17.14
N ARG A 265 -31.59 -30.82 -15.92
CA ARG A 265 -30.45 -30.68 -15.00
C ARG A 265 -30.17 -31.91 -14.16
N ILE A 266 -31.07 -32.87 -14.12
CA ILE A 266 -30.88 -34.18 -13.49
C ILE A 266 -30.87 -35.23 -14.57
N VAL A 267 -29.92 -36.16 -14.49
CA VAL A 267 -29.79 -37.28 -15.40
C VAL A 267 -29.64 -38.56 -14.61
N GLN A 268 -30.28 -39.63 -15.13
CA GLN A 268 -30.09 -40.99 -14.67
C GLN A 268 -29.35 -41.73 -15.81
N THR A 269 -28.14 -42.20 -15.56
CA THR A 269 -27.30 -42.83 -16.59
C THR A 269 -27.84 -44.18 -17.06
N LYS A 270 -28.53 -44.90 -16.18
CA LYS A 270 -29.26 -46.13 -16.46
C LYS A 270 -30.51 -46.19 -15.56
N PRO A 271 -31.66 -46.73 -16.03
CA PRO A 271 -32.82 -46.91 -15.19
C PRO A 271 -32.48 -47.61 -13.86
N GLY A 272 -32.97 -47.08 -12.74
CA GLY A 272 -32.72 -47.61 -11.40
C GLY A 272 -31.38 -47.27 -10.78
N THR A 273 -30.48 -46.54 -11.47
CA THR A 273 -29.27 -46.01 -10.86
C THR A 273 -29.56 -44.67 -10.15
N VAL A 274 -28.72 -44.30 -9.19
CA VAL A 274 -28.86 -43.01 -8.49
C VAL A 274 -28.71 -41.87 -9.50
N PRO A 275 -29.71 -40.96 -9.63
CA PRO A 275 -29.61 -39.81 -10.51
C PRO A 275 -28.56 -38.81 -9.99
N ALA A 276 -27.98 -38.05 -10.91
CA ALA A 276 -26.98 -37.05 -10.63
C ALA A 276 -27.37 -35.69 -11.22
N GLN A 277 -26.91 -34.61 -10.61
CA GLN A 277 -27.12 -33.25 -11.08
C GLN A 277 -26.03 -32.85 -12.06
N LYS A 278 -26.40 -32.28 -13.19
CA LYS A 278 -25.49 -31.55 -14.06
C LYS A 278 -25.13 -30.20 -13.40
N ARG A 279 -23.85 -29.98 -13.13
CA ARG A 279 -23.30 -28.68 -12.74
C ARG A 279 -22.49 -28.12 -13.89
N TYR A 280 -22.98 -27.07 -14.50
CA TYR A 280 -22.33 -26.46 -15.65
C TYR A 280 -21.14 -25.60 -15.20
N LEU A 281 -20.05 -25.63 -15.98
CA LEU A 281 -18.81 -24.93 -15.69
C LEU A 281 -19.01 -23.39 -15.67
N ASP A 282 -19.78 -22.89 -16.60
CA ASP A 282 -20.12 -21.47 -16.78
C ASP A 282 -21.07 -20.90 -15.71
N GLU A 283 -21.69 -21.78 -14.90
CA GLU A 283 -22.50 -21.38 -13.73
C GLU A 283 -21.71 -21.43 -12.41
N MET A 284 -20.45 -21.87 -12.45
CA MET A 284 -19.66 -22.02 -11.21
C MET A 284 -18.76 -20.81 -10.99
N PRO A 285 -18.73 -20.26 -9.77
CA PRO A 285 -17.90 -19.09 -9.46
C PRO A 285 -16.39 -19.40 -9.50
N GLY A 286 -16.01 -20.66 -9.60
CA GLY A 286 -14.64 -21.11 -9.52
C GLY A 286 -14.35 -21.93 -8.26
N MET A 287 -13.09 -22.09 -7.94
CA MET A 287 -12.62 -22.75 -6.72
C MET A 287 -12.56 -21.75 -5.57
N PRO A 288 -13.24 -21.97 -4.44
CA PRO A 288 -13.11 -21.10 -3.28
C PRO A 288 -11.63 -20.95 -2.89
N LEU A 289 -11.21 -19.71 -2.68
CA LEU A 289 -9.85 -19.43 -2.30
C LEU A 289 -9.61 -19.82 -0.84
N GLY A 290 -8.53 -20.56 -0.60
CA GLY A 290 -8.05 -20.90 0.74
C GLY A 290 -6.99 -19.92 1.25
N THR A 291 -6.30 -20.33 2.31
CA THR A 291 -5.27 -19.49 2.99
C THR A 291 -3.87 -19.58 2.36
N TRP A 292 -3.68 -20.40 1.33
CA TRP A 292 -2.43 -20.50 0.57
C TRP A 292 -2.56 -19.75 -0.75
N TRP A 293 -1.81 -18.61 -0.86
CA TRP A 293 -1.85 -17.74 -2.02
C TRP A 293 -0.53 -17.81 -2.81
N ASP A 294 -0.53 -18.59 -3.88
CA ASP A 294 0.62 -18.78 -4.78
C ASP A 294 0.35 -18.28 -6.20
N ASP A 295 -0.83 -17.78 -6.45
CA ASP A 295 -1.33 -17.30 -7.73
C ASP A 295 -1.07 -15.80 -7.98
N ILE A 296 -0.73 -15.03 -6.93
CA ILE A 296 -0.34 -13.62 -7.06
C ILE A 296 1.19 -13.53 -7.02
N ARG A 297 1.77 -13.10 -8.14
CA ARG A 297 3.21 -12.90 -8.24
C ARG A 297 3.64 -11.57 -7.61
N PRO A 298 4.85 -11.47 -7.04
CA PRO A 298 5.41 -10.19 -6.61
C PRO A 298 5.61 -9.25 -7.80
N VAL A 299 5.72 -7.95 -7.52
CA VAL A 299 6.00 -6.93 -8.54
C VAL A 299 7.35 -7.23 -9.20
N GLN A 300 7.32 -7.48 -10.51
CA GLN A 300 8.51 -7.83 -11.28
C GLN A 300 9.41 -6.61 -11.50
N ALA A 301 10.73 -6.84 -11.58
CA ALA A 301 11.72 -5.77 -11.76
C ALA A 301 11.49 -4.89 -13.00
N GLN A 302 10.90 -5.46 -14.06
CA GLN A 302 10.57 -4.78 -15.32
C GLN A 302 9.06 -4.66 -15.56
N GLY A 303 8.23 -4.96 -14.54
CA GLY A 303 6.77 -4.86 -14.66
C GLY A 303 6.31 -3.41 -14.74
N SER A 304 5.25 -3.15 -15.53
CA SER A 304 4.64 -1.83 -15.69
C SER A 304 4.10 -1.25 -14.36
N GLU A 305 3.70 -2.12 -13.44
CA GLU A 305 3.23 -1.75 -12.10
C GLU A 305 4.32 -1.18 -11.19
N ARG A 306 5.62 -1.44 -11.52
CA ARG A 306 6.73 -1.08 -10.64
C ARG A 306 7.01 0.42 -10.66
N LEU A 307 6.90 1.06 -9.49
CA LEU A 307 7.19 2.49 -9.30
C LEU A 307 8.63 2.77 -8.83
N GLY A 308 9.44 1.73 -8.58
CA GLY A 308 10.77 1.89 -7.99
C GLY A 308 10.77 2.07 -6.47
N TYR A 309 9.59 2.11 -5.83
CA TYR A 309 9.49 2.14 -4.36
C TYR A 309 9.84 0.77 -3.78
N PRO A 310 10.68 0.70 -2.73
CA PRO A 310 11.02 -0.57 -2.08
C PRO A 310 9.77 -1.18 -1.44
N THR A 311 9.76 -2.49 -1.29
CA THR A 311 8.68 -3.25 -0.64
C THR A 311 7.28 -3.08 -1.26
N GLN A 312 7.17 -2.50 -2.48
CA GLN A 312 5.89 -2.37 -3.17
C GLN A 312 5.17 -3.72 -3.27
N LYS A 313 3.95 -3.80 -2.73
CA LYS A 313 3.10 -4.99 -2.86
C LYS A 313 2.33 -4.97 -4.19
N PRO A 314 2.01 -6.15 -4.78
CA PRO A 314 1.21 -6.22 -6.00
C PRO A 314 -0.21 -5.67 -5.77
N LEU A 315 -0.75 -4.94 -6.74
CA LEU A 315 -2.10 -4.39 -6.69
C LEU A 315 -3.15 -5.49 -6.50
N ALA A 316 -3.00 -6.61 -7.20
CA ALA A 316 -3.89 -7.77 -7.12
C ALA A 316 -4.02 -8.36 -5.70
N LEU A 317 -2.96 -8.26 -4.87
CA LEU A 317 -3.00 -8.70 -3.47
C LEU A 317 -3.97 -7.85 -2.66
N LEU A 318 -3.88 -6.53 -2.82
CA LEU A 318 -4.72 -5.57 -2.09
C LEU A 318 -6.15 -5.57 -2.62
N GLU A 319 -6.34 -5.72 -3.94
CA GLU A 319 -7.68 -5.87 -4.53
C GLU A 319 -8.41 -7.09 -3.94
N ARG A 320 -7.72 -8.22 -3.81
CA ARG A 320 -8.28 -9.44 -3.20
C ARG A 320 -8.72 -9.22 -1.76
N ILE A 321 -7.87 -8.62 -0.93
CA ILE A 321 -8.15 -8.34 0.48
C ILE A 321 -9.34 -7.38 0.60
N ILE A 322 -9.29 -6.27 -0.12
CA ILE A 322 -10.31 -5.21 -0.05
C ILE A 322 -11.66 -5.72 -0.56
N ALA A 323 -11.68 -6.47 -1.68
CA ALA A 323 -12.91 -7.04 -2.21
C ALA A 323 -13.56 -8.07 -1.27
N ALA A 324 -12.74 -8.86 -0.55
CA ALA A 324 -13.24 -9.88 0.37
C ALA A 324 -13.82 -9.28 1.66
N SER A 325 -13.28 -8.15 2.15
CA SER A 325 -13.55 -7.66 3.51
C SER A 325 -14.11 -6.24 3.55
N SER A 326 -14.62 -5.72 2.43
CA SER A 326 -15.31 -4.42 2.38
C SER A 326 -16.28 -4.35 1.20
N GLN A 327 -17.18 -3.36 1.25
CA GLN A 327 -18.14 -3.04 0.19
C GLN A 327 -17.80 -1.71 -0.48
N PRO A 328 -18.29 -1.43 -1.71
CA PRO A 328 -18.21 -0.09 -2.28
C PRO A 328 -18.77 0.98 -1.33
N GLY A 329 -18.01 2.06 -1.14
CA GLY A 329 -18.32 3.14 -0.18
C GLY A 329 -17.74 2.96 1.21
N ASP A 330 -17.28 1.76 1.60
CA ASP A 330 -16.60 1.53 2.88
C ASP A 330 -15.24 2.23 2.94
N VAL A 331 -14.78 2.49 4.15
CA VAL A 331 -13.51 3.19 4.42
C VAL A 331 -12.39 2.18 4.67
N VAL A 332 -11.37 2.22 3.82
CA VAL A 332 -10.13 1.44 3.94
C VAL A 332 -9.02 2.34 4.49
N LEU A 333 -8.37 1.94 5.56
CA LEU A 333 -7.24 2.63 6.17
C LEU A 333 -5.95 1.83 5.99
N ASP A 334 -4.93 2.50 5.46
CA ASP A 334 -3.55 2.00 5.44
C ASP A 334 -2.64 2.96 6.23
N PRO A 335 -2.23 2.59 7.46
CA PRO A 335 -1.42 3.45 8.31
C PRO A 335 0.09 3.40 8.00
N PHE A 336 0.52 2.58 7.03
CA PHE A 336 1.90 2.46 6.54
C PHE A 336 1.90 2.42 5.02
N CYS A 337 1.28 3.44 4.40
CA CYS A 337 0.82 3.33 3.03
C CYS A 337 1.94 3.32 1.96
N GLY A 338 3.16 3.73 2.26
CA GLY A 338 4.29 3.70 1.34
C GLY A 338 3.94 4.32 -0.02
N CYS A 339 4.07 3.54 -1.11
CA CYS A 339 3.68 3.99 -2.45
C CYS A 339 2.18 3.87 -2.76
N GLY A 340 1.32 3.59 -1.76
CA GLY A 340 -0.13 3.66 -1.87
C GLY A 340 -0.80 2.51 -2.62
N THR A 341 -0.30 1.29 -2.54
CA THR A 341 -0.95 0.16 -3.23
C THR A 341 -2.36 -0.09 -2.71
N ALA A 342 -2.57 0.01 -1.37
CA ALA A 342 -3.88 -0.16 -0.75
C ALA A 342 -4.85 0.97 -1.14
N THR A 343 -4.39 2.23 -1.16
CA THR A 343 -5.23 3.38 -1.55
C THR A 343 -5.66 3.30 -3.01
N VAL A 344 -4.75 2.89 -3.92
CA VAL A 344 -5.06 2.67 -5.34
C VAL A 344 -6.06 1.53 -5.53
N ALA A 345 -5.88 0.40 -4.81
CA ALA A 345 -6.81 -0.73 -4.84
C ALA A 345 -8.20 -0.32 -4.33
N ALA A 346 -8.27 0.43 -3.22
CA ALA A 346 -9.51 0.94 -2.65
C ALA A 346 -10.23 1.88 -3.62
N GLN A 347 -9.52 2.84 -4.22
CA GLN A 347 -10.07 3.75 -5.23
C GLN A 347 -10.61 2.99 -6.44
N LYS A 348 -9.85 2.04 -6.98
CA LYS A 348 -10.26 1.20 -8.12
C LYS A 348 -11.55 0.43 -7.85
N LEU A 349 -11.72 -0.05 -6.63
CA LEU A 349 -12.86 -0.85 -6.21
C LEU A 349 -14.03 0.01 -5.67
N GLY A 350 -13.97 1.34 -5.76
CA GLY A 350 -15.03 2.25 -5.32
C GLY A 350 -15.15 2.36 -3.80
N ARG A 351 -14.09 2.08 -3.05
CA ARG A 351 -14.00 2.31 -1.60
C ARG A 351 -13.47 3.71 -1.33
N GLN A 352 -13.83 4.26 -0.19
CA GLN A 352 -13.16 5.42 0.36
C GLN A 352 -11.86 4.96 1.02
N TRP A 353 -10.85 5.83 1.08
CA TRP A 353 -9.56 5.44 1.61
C TRP A 353 -8.91 6.55 2.44
N ILE A 354 -8.04 6.12 3.35
CA ILE A 354 -7.16 6.98 4.15
C ILE A 354 -5.78 6.34 4.11
N GLY A 355 -4.78 7.09 3.65
CA GLY A 355 -3.37 6.68 3.69
C GLY A 355 -2.58 7.54 4.66
N ILE A 356 -1.73 6.93 5.47
CA ILE A 356 -0.84 7.64 6.39
C ILE A 356 0.59 7.19 6.12
N ASP A 357 1.51 8.15 6.03
CA ASP A 357 2.94 7.85 5.97
C ASP A 357 3.77 8.93 6.67
N VAL A 358 4.85 8.51 7.31
CA VAL A 358 5.77 9.39 8.02
C VAL A 358 6.75 10.08 7.07
N THR A 359 6.94 9.53 5.86
CA THR A 359 7.89 10.07 4.88
C THR A 359 7.19 10.92 3.83
N TYR A 360 7.70 12.13 3.61
CA TYR A 360 7.14 13.00 2.58
C TYR A 360 7.36 12.43 1.16
N LEU A 361 8.42 11.67 0.97
CA LEU A 361 8.69 10.95 -0.28
C LEU A 361 7.55 9.97 -0.64
N ALA A 362 7.08 9.16 0.32
CA ALA A 362 5.95 8.26 0.12
C ALA A 362 4.68 9.04 -0.27
N ILE A 363 4.39 10.13 0.45
CA ILE A 363 3.26 11.02 0.15
C ILE A 363 3.32 11.57 -1.28
N ALA A 364 4.50 12.05 -1.71
CA ALA A 364 4.68 12.60 -3.06
C ALA A 364 4.50 11.54 -4.15
N VAL A 365 5.12 10.36 -3.99
CA VAL A 365 4.97 9.21 -4.91
C VAL A 365 3.51 8.77 -5.00
N MET A 366 2.82 8.68 -3.88
CA MET A 366 1.43 8.25 -3.81
C MET A 366 0.48 9.25 -4.48
N ARG A 367 0.67 10.56 -4.23
CA ARG A 367 -0.11 11.62 -4.91
C ARG A 367 0.03 11.53 -6.43
N GLN A 368 1.27 11.36 -6.91
CA GLN A 368 1.52 11.22 -8.35
C GLN A 368 0.87 9.95 -8.90
N ARG A 369 1.01 8.80 -8.20
CA ARG A 369 0.39 7.54 -8.59
C ARG A 369 -1.13 7.65 -8.69
N LEU A 370 -1.79 8.24 -7.70
CA LEU A 370 -3.24 8.44 -7.71
C LEU A 370 -3.69 9.35 -8.86
N ARG A 371 -2.96 10.45 -9.12
CA ARG A 371 -3.23 11.36 -10.23
C ARG A 371 -3.09 10.68 -11.59
N ASP A 372 -2.05 9.87 -11.78
CA ASP A 372 -1.80 9.17 -13.04
C ASP A 372 -2.83 8.05 -13.27
N SER A 373 -3.16 7.30 -12.21
CA SER A 373 -4.09 6.17 -12.27
C SER A 373 -5.55 6.61 -12.41
N PHE A 374 -5.91 7.74 -11.79
CA PHE A 374 -7.29 8.26 -11.71
C PHE A 374 -7.34 9.77 -11.98
N PRO A 375 -7.18 10.21 -13.23
CA PRO A 375 -7.18 11.64 -13.57
C PRO A 375 -8.45 12.38 -13.14
N GLU A 376 -9.57 11.66 -13.03
CA GLU A 376 -10.87 12.18 -12.59
C GLU A 376 -10.92 12.49 -11.07
N LEU A 377 -10.02 11.95 -10.28
CA LEU A 377 -9.98 12.19 -8.83
C LEU A 377 -9.61 13.64 -8.47
N GLY A 378 -8.93 14.34 -9.39
CA GLY A 378 -8.43 15.68 -9.15
C GLY A 378 -7.22 15.71 -8.21
N GLU A 379 -7.08 16.82 -7.48
CA GLU A 379 -5.96 16.97 -6.54
C GLU A 379 -6.26 16.28 -5.21
N VAL A 380 -5.40 15.35 -4.81
CA VAL A 380 -5.50 14.63 -3.54
C VAL A 380 -5.04 15.54 -2.40
N GLU A 381 -5.92 15.73 -1.42
CA GLU A 381 -5.61 16.50 -0.22
C GLU A 381 -4.55 15.78 0.64
N VAL A 382 -3.55 16.54 1.11
CA VAL A 382 -2.57 16.08 2.10
C VAL A 382 -2.77 16.88 3.39
N VAL A 383 -3.15 16.20 4.45
CA VAL A 383 -3.38 16.78 5.77
C VAL A 383 -2.10 16.70 6.62
N ASN A 384 -1.96 17.64 7.56
CA ASN A 384 -0.84 17.74 8.50
C ASN A 384 0.52 18.03 7.82
N ARG A 385 0.53 18.47 6.55
CA ARG A 385 1.74 19.02 5.92
C ARG A 385 2.00 20.43 6.42
N PRO A 386 3.25 20.90 6.46
CA PRO A 386 3.55 22.30 6.71
C PRO A 386 2.89 23.20 5.66
N THR A 387 2.04 24.11 6.11
CA THR A 387 1.34 25.10 5.26
C THR A 387 1.83 26.53 5.52
N GLU A 388 2.69 26.70 6.53
CA GLU A 388 3.26 27.96 6.97
C GLU A 388 4.75 27.81 7.23
N VAL A 389 5.51 28.91 7.16
CA VAL A 389 6.96 28.93 7.42
C VAL A 389 7.30 28.41 8.83
N ALA A 390 6.44 28.66 9.82
CA ALA A 390 6.63 28.14 11.18
C ALA A 390 6.58 26.60 11.21
N GLY A 391 5.66 25.99 10.48
CA GLY A 391 5.58 24.54 10.33
C GLY A 391 6.80 23.96 9.62
N ALA A 392 7.29 24.64 8.58
CA ALA A 392 8.51 24.27 7.88
C ALA A 392 9.75 24.30 8.80
N ARG A 393 9.85 25.31 9.68
CA ARG A 393 10.91 25.39 10.70
C ARG A 393 10.77 24.30 11.75
N ALA A 394 9.54 23.93 12.13
CA ALA A 394 9.28 22.87 13.08
C ALA A 394 9.78 21.49 12.59
N MET A 395 9.78 21.24 11.27
CA MET A 395 10.36 20.01 10.70
C MET A 395 11.87 19.87 11.01
N LEU A 396 12.57 20.94 11.39
CA LEU A 396 14.02 20.96 11.59
C LEU A 396 14.42 21.03 13.07
N GLN A 397 13.46 20.99 14.00
CA GLN A 397 13.69 21.33 15.43
C GLN A 397 14.75 20.48 16.13
N ASP A 398 14.89 19.21 15.81
CA ASP A 398 15.90 18.35 16.42
C ASP A 398 17.26 18.37 15.69
N GLY A 399 17.33 19.03 14.53
CA GLY A 399 18.55 19.18 13.72
C GLY A 399 19.09 17.87 13.14
N SER A 400 18.32 16.75 13.23
CA SER A 400 18.71 15.46 12.71
C SER A 400 18.86 15.47 11.19
N LEU A 401 19.66 14.55 10.67
CA LEU A 401 19.86 14.40 9.23
C LEU A 401 18.53 13.98 8.54
N GLU A 402 17.76 13.14 9.21
CA GLU A 402 16.46 12.67 8.74
C GLU A 402 15.48 13.84 8.54
N HIS A 403 15.31 14.71 9.53
CA HIS A 403 14.43 15.88 9.43
C HIS A 403 14.85 16.85 8.33
N ARG A 404 16.16 16.97 8.05
CA ARG A 404 16.65 17.77 6.92
C ARG A 404 16.24 17.17 5.58
N TYR A 405 16.23 15.84 5.43
CA TYR A 405 15.75 15.17 4.22
C TYR A 405 14.24 15.30 4.07
N GLN A 406 13.45 15.15 5.14
CA GLN A 406 12.00 15.37 5.10
C GLN A 406 11.67 16.79 4.65
N PHE A 407 12.37 17.80 5.17
CA PHE A 407 12.26 19.19 4.70
C PHE A 407 12.63 19.32 3.22
N GLN A 408 13.72 18.72 2.79
CA GLN A 408 14.18 18.75 1.40
C GLN A 408 13.15 18.15 0.46
N TRP A 409 12.60 16.99 0.77
CA TRP A 409 11.57 16.33 -0.05
C TRP A 409 10.28 17.13 -0.11
N TRP A 410 9.85 17.66 1.00
CA TRP A 410 8.71 18.57 1.06
C TRP A 410 8.92 19.82 0.21
N ALA A 411 10.08 20.44 0.28
CA ALA A 411 10.40 21.62 -0.51
C ALA A 411 10.48 21.31 -2.01
N LEU A 412 11.00 20.15 -2.39
CA LEU A 412 11.00 19.67 -3.78
C LEU A 412 9.57 19.45 -4.31
N ASP A 413 8.68 18.86 -3.51
CA ASP A 413 7.27 18.69 -3.91
C ASP A 413 6.55 20.03 -4.09
N LEU A 414 6.84 21.05 -3.28
CA LEU A 414 6.26 22.40 -3.45
C LEU A 414 6.57 23.01 -4.82
N VAL A 415 7.72 22.67 -5.40
CA VAL A 415 8.16 23.16 -6.71
C VAL A 415 7.98 22.14 -7.83
N GLY A 416 7.42 20.98 -7.55
CA GLY A 416 7.19 19.92 -8.53
C GLY A 416 8.44 19.23 -9.04
N ALA A 417 9.53 19.21 -8.24
CA ALA A 417 10.79 18.58 -8.59
C ALA A 417 10.86 17.11 -8.17
N ALA A 418 11.44 16.26 -9.02
CA ALA A 418 11.86 14.91 -8.64
C ALA A 418 13.09 14.96 -7.76
N PRO A 419 13.14 14.26 -6.62
CA PRO A 419 14.35 14.14 -5.81
C PRO A 419 15.51 13.49 -6.59
N ARG A 420 16.75 13.95 -6.33
CA ARG A 420 17.98 13.38 -6.87
C ARG A 420 19.04 13.29 -5.77
N GLY A 421 19.84 12.19 -5.77
CA GLY A 421 20.89 11.98 -4.79
C GLY A 421 20.63 10.80 -3.83
N SER A 422 21.67 10.31 -3.14
CA SER A 422 21.59 9.24 -2.14
C SER A 422 22.13 9.68 -0.79
N MET A 423 21.50 9.18 0.30
CA MET A 423 21.98 9.40 1.67
C MET A 423 23.35 8.76 1.94
N GLU A 424 23.71 7.69 1.23
CA GLU A 424 24.90 6.88 1.51
C GLU A 424 26.18 7.37 0.81
N LYS A 425 26.05 8.10 -0.29
CA LYS A 425 27.21 8.60 -1.04
C LYS A 425 27.51 10.07 -0.71
N LYS A 426 28.20 10.33 0.38
CA LYS A 426 28.81 11.64 0.62
C LYS A 426 29.81 11.94 -0.50
N GLY A 427 29.48 12.86 -1.41
CA GLY A 427 30.44 13.46 -2.35
C GLY A 427 30.21 13.23 -3.85
N ALA A 428 29.25 12.40 -4.28
CA ALA A 428 29.05 12.12 -5.72
C ALA A 428 28.08 13.09 -6.43
N ASP A 429 27.12 13.72 -5.71
CA ASP A 429 26.00 14.44 -6.33
C ASP A 429 26.14 15.97 -6.35
N ARG A 430 27.31 16.51 -6.06
CA ARG A 430 27.68 17.92 -6.23
C ARG A 430 26.62 18.95 -5.79
N GLY A 431 25.74 18.61 -4.81
CA GLY A 431 24.78 19.58 -4.24
C GLY A 431 23.46 19.74 -5.00
N ILE A 432 23.13 18.87 -5.94
CA ILE A 432 21.82 18.83 -6.61
C ILE A 432 20.86 17.98 -5.78
N ASP A 433 19.78 18.60 -5.31
CA ASP A 433 18.78 17.96 -4.46
C ASP A 433 17.60 17.39 -5.25
N GLY A 434 17.28 18.00 -6.42
CA GLY A 434 16.19 17.56 -7.28
C GLY A 434 16.31 18.05 -8.72
N VAL A 435 15.41 17.56 -9.59
CA VAL A 435 15.34 17.92 -11.00
C VAL A 435 13.89 18.12 -11.43
N ILE A 436 13.65 19.16 -12.22
CA ILE A 436 12.40 19.36 -12.95
C ILE A 436 12.72 19.17 -14.43
N THR A 437 12.01 18.27 -15.12
CA THR A 437 12.16 18.05 -16.55
C THR A 437 11.05 18.77 -17.29
N PHE A 438 11.38 19.46 -18.37
CA PHE A 438 10.43 20.15 -19.23
C PHE A 438 10.79 19.92 -20.70
N THR A 439 9.84 20.22 -21.60
CA THR A 439 10.05 20.08 -23.03
C THR A 439 10.81 21.27 -23.58
N GLY A 440 12.02 21.04 -24.08
CA GLY A 440 12.87 22.03 -24.71
C GLY A 440 12.68 22.11 -26.24
N ALA A 441 13.68 22.70 -26.92
CA ALA A 441 13.73 22.78 -28.36
C ALA A 441 13.64 21.38 -29.00
N ASP A 442 13.02 21.28 -30.18
CA ASP A 442 12.85 20.03 -30.94
C ASP A 442 12.07 18.91 -30.19
N GLY A 443 11.31 19.27 -29.13
CA GLY A 443 10.58 18.29 -28.32
C GLY A 443 11.45 17.42 -27.43
N LYS A 444 12.73 17.73 -27.29
CA LYS A 444 13.66 17.00 -26.41
C LYS A 444 13.47 17.44 -24.95
N PRO A 445 13.66 16.49 -24.00
CA PRO A 445 13.63 16.86 -22.59
C PRO A 445 14.84 17.72 -22.20
N GLU A 446 14.58 18.80 -21.51
CA GLU A 446 15.56 19.66 -20.84
C GLU A 446 15.33 19.69 -19.35
N THR A 447 16.33 20.06 -18.58
CA THR A 447 16.30 19.98 -17.12
C THR A 447 16.54 21.31 -16.43
N CYS A 448 15.79 21.50 -15.34
CA CYS A 448 16.07 22.49 -14.31
C CYS A 448 16.55 21.76 -13.05
N ILE A 449 17.79 21.97 -12.64
CA ILE A 449 18.31 21.39 -11.40
C ILE A 449 17.90 22.22 -10.20
N VAL A 450 17.57 21.54 -9.10
CA VAL A 450 17.06 22.18 -7.89
C VAL A 450 18.02 21.94 -6.73
N SER A 451 18.37 23.02 -6.01
CA SER A 451 19.08 22.93 -4.73
C SER A 451 18.23 23.50 -3.61
N VAL A 452 18.09 22.74 -2.51
CA VAL A 452 17.29 23.11 -1.32
C VAL A 452 18.21 23.36 -0.14
N LYS A 453 17.98 24.46 0.57
CA LYS A 453 18.73 24.82 1.77
C LYS A 453 17.79 25.21 2.92
N SER A 454 17.97 24.55 4.05
CA SER A 454 17.19 24.78 5.27
C SER A 454 17.88 25.66 6.30
N GLY A 455 19.18 25.95 6.12
CA GLY A 455 20.01 26.77 7.03
C GLY A 455 20.52 28.05 6.39
N THR A 456 21.55 28.62 6.99
CA THR A 456 22.19 29.87 6.51
C THR A 456 22.66 29.74 5.07
N VAL A 457 22.32 30.72 4.26
CA VAL A 457 22.64 30.75 2.82
C VAL A 457 23.60 31.90 2.49
N ASN A 458 24.39 31.74 1.43
CA ASN A 458 25.38 32.75 0.99
C ASN A 458 25.55 32.69 -0.55
N ARG A 459 26.27 33.71 -1.09
CA ARG A 459 26.53 33.87 -2.52
C ARG A 459 27.25 32.66 -3.14
N ALA A 460 28.18 32.02 -2.40
CA ALA A 460 28.95 30.90 -2.92
C ALA A 460 28.06 29.72 -3.30
N MET A 461 26.92 29.51 -2.61
CA MET A 461 25.95 28.44 -2.92
C MET A 461 25.25 28.70 -4.26
N ILE A 462 24.99 29.96 -4.63
CA ILE A 462 24.42 30.32 -5.92
C ILE A 462 25.44 30.12 -7.04
N ALA A 463 26.68 30.54 -6.82
CA ALA A 463 27.78 30.31 -7.76
C ALA A 463 28.03 28.80 -7.97
N GLN A 464 27.92 27.99 -6.91
CA GLN A 464 28.02 26.54 -7.01
C GLN A 464 26.89 25.98 -7.87
N LEU A 465 25.62 26.34 -7.63
CA LEU A 465 24.49 25.87 -8.43
C LEU A 465 24.65 26.25 -9.91
N LYS A 466 25.17 27.46 -10.22
CA LYS A 466 25.50 27.89 -11.59
C LYS A 466 26.56 26.99 -12.22
N GLY A 467 27.58 26.62 -11.45
CA GLY A 467 28.61 25.66 -11.88
C GLY A 467 28.04 24.26 -12.12
N ASP A 468 27.14 23.80 -11.25
CA ASP A 468 26.48 22.51 -11.36
C ASP A 468 25.53 22.46 -12.57
N MET A 469 24.80 23.54 -12.88
CA MET A 469 24.02 23.66 -14.12
C MET A 469 24.91 23.41 -15.35
N HIS A 470 26.06 24.06 -15.41
CA HIS A 470 26.99 23.90 -16.54
C HIS A 470 27.57 22.48 -16.61
N ALA A 471 27.97 21.90 -15.47
CA ALA A 471 28.58 20.58 -15.39
C ALA A 471 27.60 19.44 -15.79
N HIS A 472 26.31 19.65 -15.58
CA HIS A 472 25.25 18.67 -15.90
C HIS A 472 24.48 18.99 -17.18
N GLY A 473 24.84 20.07 -17.91
CA GLY A 473 24.11 20.49 -19.09
C GLY A 473 22.66 20.89 -18.82
N ALA A 474 22.37 21.36 -17.60
CA ALA A 474 21.04 21.79 -17.23
C ALA A 474 20.73 23.16 -17.80
N ALA A 475 19.58 23.31 -18.42
CA ALA A 475 19.15 24.58 -19.03
C ALA A 475 18.80 25.64 -17.99
N MET A 476 18.33 25.24 -16.84
CA MET A 476 17.90 26.13 -15.77
C MET A 476 18.31 25.61 -14.39
N GLY A 477 18.33 26.53 -13.39
CA GLY A 477 18.57 26.22 -11.98
C GLY A 477 17.56 26.90 -11.06
N LEU A 478 17.17 26.19 -10.01
CA LEU A 478 16.26 26.68 -8.98
C LEU A 478 16.90 26.49 -7.60
N PHE A 479 17.05 27.57 -6.86
CA PHE A 479 17.52 27.57 -5.48
C PHE A 479 16.34 27.81 -4.55
N VAL A 480 15.98 26.81 -3.75
CA VAL A 480 14.90 26.90 -2.76
C VAL A 480 15.50 27.06 -1.37
N THR A 481 15.06 28.06 -0.63
CA THR A 481 15.65 28.37 0.69
C THR A 481 14.59 28.68 1.75
N LEU A 482 14.84 28.23 2.98
CA LEU A 482 14.06 28.63 4.15
C LEU A 482 14.39 30.06 4.60
N GLU A 483 15.67 30.44 4.51
CA GLU A 483 16.16 31.75 4.93
C GLU A 483 16.12 32.77 3.77
N GLU A 484 16.03 34.06 4.11
CA GLU A 484 15.99 35.12 3.10
C GLU A 484 17.33 35.22 2.37
N PRO A 485 17.30 35.27 1.03
CA PRO A 485 18.53 35.44 0.23
C PRO A 485 19.08 36.87 0.34
N THR A 486 20.37 36.97 0.43
CA THR A 486 21.08 38.27 0.48
C THR A 486 21.10 38.98 -0.88
N ALA A 487 21.30 40.30 -0.91
CA ALA A 487 21.40 41.06 -2.16
C ALA A 487 22.50 40.51 -3.10
N PRO A 488 23.71 40.13 -2.61
CA PRO A 488 24.71 39.48 -3.47
C PRO A 488 24.28 38.15 -4.08
N MET A 489 23.41 37.38 -3.40
CA MET A 489 22.84 36.12 -3.98
C MET A 489 21.91 36.43 -5.13
N ARG A 490 21.02 37.41 -4.97
CA ARG A 490 20.09 37.83 -6.02
C ARG A 490 20.83 38.38 -7.25
N LEU A 491 21.92 39.12 -7.04
CA LEU A 491 22.77 39.61 -8.13
C LEU A 491 23.43 38.45 -8.88
N GLU A 492 24.07 37.53 -8.16
CA GLU A 492 24.71 36.33 -8.75
C GLU A 492 23.73 35.48 -9.57
N ALA A 493 22.48 35.33 -9.08
CA ALA A 493 21.44 34.61 -9.80
C ALA A 493 21.04 35.36 -11.10
N ALA A 494 20.91 36.68 -11.05
CA ALA A 494 20.58 37.49 -12.23
C ALA A 494 21.69 37.46 -13.30
N GLU A 495 22.96 37.35 -12.90
CA GLU A 495 24.10 37.20 -13.80
C GLU A 495 24.15 35.87 -14.55
N ALA A 496 23.29 34.88 -14.18
CA ALA A 496 23.15 33.67 -14.96
C ALA A 496 22.41 33.88 -16.29
N GLY A 497 21.75 35.04 -16.45
CA GLY A 497 21.02 35.40 -17.68
C GLY A 497 19.68 34.71 -17.81
N TYR A 498 19.28 34.46 -19.06
CA TYR A 498 17.95 33.90 -19.41
C TYR A 498 18.08 32.67 -20.28
N TYR A 499 17.17 31.76 -20.10
CA TYR A 499 16.89 30.63 -20.98
C TYR A 499 15.78 31.04 -21.95
N HIS A 500 16.03 30.93 -23.26
CA HIS A 500 15.01 31.15 -24.29
C HIS A 500 14.32 29.84 -24.60
N SER A 501 12.98 29.79 -24.50
CA SER A 501 12.20 28.62 -24.86
C SER A 501 11.60 28.80 -26.26
N ASP A 502 12.09 28.06 -27.23
CA ASP A 502 11.55 28.07 -28.61
C ASP A 502 10.08 27.58 -28.63
N VAL A 503 9.68 26.72 -27.71
CA VAL A 503 8.31 26.18 -27.62
C VAL A 503 7.31 27.26 -27.20
N SER A 504 7.66 28.13 -26.24
CA SER A 504 6.78 29.21 -25.75
C SER A 504 7.07 30.58 -26.34
N GLY A 505 8.21 30.75 -27.02
CA GLY A 505 8.71 32.04 -27.52
C GLY A 505 8.99 33.05 -26.41
N ARG A 506 9.33 32.60 -25.20
CA ARG A 506 9.55 33.46 -24.02
C ARG A 506 10.89 33.17 -23.37
N ASP A 507 11.41 34.22 -22.70
CA ASP A 507 12.61 34.14 -21.90
C ASP A 507 12.28 33.88 -20.43
N TYR A 508 13.04 32.97 -19.82
CA TYR A 508 12.91 32.56 -18.43
C TYR A 508 14.23 32.82 -17.72
N PRO A 509 14.26 33.32 -16.45
CA PRO A 509 15.51 33.44 -15.70
C PRO A 509 16.22 32.11 -15.64
N ALA A 510 17.48 32.05 -16.11
CA ALA A 510 18.25 30.80 -16.15
C ALA A 510 18.49 30.23 -14.73
N LEU A 511 18.64 31.11 -13.71
CA LEU A 511 18.73 30.73 -12.33
C LEU A 511 17.74 31.55 -11.49
N GLN A 512 16.90 30.84 -10.70
CA GLN A 512 15.88 31.46 -9.87
C GLN A 512 16.14 31.13 -8.39
N ILE A 513 15.82 32.09 -7.51
CA ILE A 513 15.79 31.88 -6.06
C ILE A 513 14.34 32.04 -5.59
N LEU A 514 13.82 31.04 -4.90
CA LEU A 514 12.52 31.07 -4.24
C LEU A 514 12.68 30.74 -2.75
N THR A 515 12.05 31.55 -1.91
CA THR A 515 11.98 31.27 -0.48
C THR A 515 10.75 30.42 -0.18
N ILE A 516 10.81 29.61 0.89
CA ILE A 516 9.64 28.87 1.40
C ILE A 516 8.47 29.83 1.68
N ARG A 517 8.75 31.05 2.16
CA ARG A 517 7.74 32.09 2.37
C ARG A 517 7.06 32.49 1.07
N GLU A 518 7.81 32.76 0.01
CA GLU A 518 7.24 33.11 -1.30
C GLU A 518 6.40 31.98 -1.88
N LEU A 519 6.80 30.71 -1.67
CA LEU A 519 6.05 29.55 -2.14
C LEU A 519 4.74 29.36 -1.38
N LEU A 520 4.74 29.52 -0.04
CA LEU A 520 3.57 29.29 0.82
C LEU A 520 2.64 30.50 0.93
N ASP A 521 3.20 31.66 1.30
CA ASP A 521 2.39 32.84 1.66
C ASP A 521 1.98 33.63 0.41
N GLU A 522 2.85 33.70 -0.60
CA GLU A 522 2.61 34.45 -1.83
C GLU A 522 2.11 33.57 -2.97
N GLY A 523 2.13 32.24 -2.81
CA GLY A 523 1.69 31.28 -3.83
C GLY A 523 2.55 31.32 -5.10
N LYS A 524 3.80 31.83 -5.00
CA LYS A 524 4.75 31.86 -6.12
C LYS A 524 5.06 30.44 -6.58
N LYS A 525 5.25 30.28 -7.88
CA LYS A 525 5.70 29.04 -8.49
C LYS A 525 6.98 29.30 -9.27
N PRO A 526 7.83 28.26 -9.49
CA PRO A 526 8.95 28.38 -10.41
C PRO A 526 8.48 28.89 -11.78
N ASN A 527 9.18 29.86 -12.33
CA ASN A 527 8.91 30.37 -13.66
C ASN A 527 9.63 29.49 -14.69
N LEU A 528 8.92 28.46 -15.16
CA LEU A 528 9.42 27.44 -16.08
C LEU A 528 8.64 27.42 -17.37
N PRO A 529 9.22 26.90 -18.49
CA PRO A 529 8.50 26.66 -19.73
C PRO A 529 7.24 25.81 -19.52
N LEU A 530 6.21 26.06 -20.31
CA LEU A 530 4.99 25.24 -20.33
C LEU A 530 5.35 23.82 -20.78
N LEU A 531 4.73 22.79 -20.21
CA LEU A 531 5.01 21.36 -20.45
C LEU A 531 6.12 20.76 -19.56
N VAL A 532 5.95 20.94 -18.25
CA VAL A 532 6.74 20.18 -17.25
C VAL A 532 6.35 18.71 -17.33
N LEU A 533 7.34 17.84 -17.50
CA LEU A 533 7.14 16.39 -17.52
C LEU A 533 7.00 15.84 -16.09
N PRO A 534 6.25 14.74 -15.88
CA PRO A 534 6.08 14.19 -14.55
C PRO A 534 7.40 13.80 -13.89
N ALA A 535 7.55 14.17 -12.62
CA ALA A 535 8.76 13.94 -11.83
C ALA A 535 9.06 12.44 -11.53
N TYR A 536 8.02 11.59 -11.59
CA TYR A 536 8.08 10.18 -11.25
C TYR A 536 7.62 9.32 -12.43
N GLN A 537 8.00 8.03 -12.42
CA GLN A 537 7.51 7.08 -13.42
C GLN A 537 5.97 7.09 -13.43
N ARG A 538 5.37 7.32 -14.60
CA ARG A 538 3.90 7.31 -14.74
C ARG A 538 3.34 5.96 -14.34
N ALA A 539 2.36 5.97 -13.47
CA ALA A 539 1.56 4.80 -13.17
C ALA A 539 0.61 4.48 -14.33
N GLU A 540 0.28 3.20 -14.52
CA GLU A 540 -0.75 2.81 -15.50
C GLU A 540 -2.10 3.42 -15.13
N ARG A 541 -2.84 3.88 -16.14
CA ARG A 541 -4.24 4.29 -15.96
C ARG A 541 -5.07 3.08 -15.57
N VAL A 542 -5.68 3.15 -14.41
CA VAL A 542 -6.61 2.14 -13.93
C VAL A 542 -8.01 2.51 -14.45
N ARG A 543 -8.60 1.68 -15.29
CA ARG A 543 -10.01 1.82 -15.64
C ARG A 543 -10.83 1.37 -14.43
N ALA A 544 -11.74 2.23 -13.96
CA ALA A 544 -12.65 1.88 -12.87
C ALA A 544 -13.54 0.70 -13.33
N LYS A 545 -13.37 -0.45 -12.71
CA LYS A 545 -14.17 -1.67 -12.98
C LYS A 545 -15.43 -1.72 -12.11
N ALA A 546 -16.11 -0.62 -11.90
CA ALA A 546 -17.37 -0.61 -11.16
C ALA A 546 -18.50 -1.41 -11.89
N ALA A 547 -18.39 -1.60 -13.21
CA ALA A 547 -19.41 -2.32 -14.00
C ALA A 547 -19.16 -3.83 -14.11
N GLU A 548 -17.90 -4.29 -14.16
CA GLU A 548 -17.61 -5.72 -14.37
C GLU A 548 -17.77 -6.60 -13.11
N GLN A 549 -17.74 -6.02 -11.90
CA GLN A 549 -18.02 -6.80 -10.68
C GLN A 549 -19.49 -7.19 -10.54
N ALA A 550 -20.41 -6.35 -11.02
CA ALA A 550 -21.85 -6.69 -11.03
C ALA A 550 -22.15 -7.83 -12.02
N GLU A 551 -21.42 -7.94 -13.13
CA GLU A 551 -21.60 -9.01 -14.12
C GLU A 551 -20.86 -10.32 -13.74
N MET A 552 -19.82 -10.26 -12.91
CA MET A 552 -19.11 -11.49 -12.45
C MET A 552 -19.77 -12.17 -11.26
N PHE A 553 -20.65 -11.48 -10.52
CA PHE A 553 -21.28 -11.96 -9.29
C PHE A 553 -22.81 -11.80 -9.27
N GLY A 554 -23.43 -11.31 -10.38
CA GLY A 554 -24.87 -11.24 -10.57
C GLY A 554 -25.54 -12.56 -10.85
#